data_7d4ca6aa69cef485973711a6f7666cd2
#
_entry.id   7d4ca6aa69cef485973711a6f7666cd2
#
_cell.length_a   1.000
_cell.length_b   1.000
_cell.length_c   1.000
_cell.angle_alpha   90.00
_cell.angle_beta   90.00
_cell.angle_gamma   90.00
#
_symmetry.space_group_name_H-M   'P 1'
#
loop_
_entity.id
_entity.type
_entity.pdbx_description
1 polymer ?
#
loop_
_entity_poly.entity_id
_entity_poly.type
_entity_poly.pdbx_seq_one_letter_code
_entity_poly.pdbx_strand_id
1 'polypeptide(L)'
;GKVRTDRDLLQNPDWERFDAIGFNFRMNQLAAAVALAQTEKQDYYVNLRVLSGENYLQSISNSKLLEAQSSYDGNKNTYYTFSAKFFGESQGISWYEFRKKYMEFGGDGIYSASKLLYQEPIFRNLKVGIGKTPIAEKLQRNLMNFTTNQKNRTEREKQFSAMQKTRKYFGDQ
;
A
#
# COMPACT_ATOMS: atom_id res chain seq x y z
N GLY A 1 29.58 10.32 1.26
CA GLY A 1 30.16 10.13 -0.08
C GLY A 1 30.10 11.40 -0.90
N LYS A 2 31.08 11.64 -1.75
CA LYS A 2 31.18 12.81 -2.62
C LYS A 2 30.56 12.52 -3.99
N VAL A 3 29.82 13.46 -4.55
CA VAL A 3 29.36 13.39 -5.94
C VAL A 3 30.55 13.62 -6.87
N ARG A 4 30.81 12.65 -7.74
CA ARG A 4 31.91 12.75 -8.72
C ARG A 4 31.54 13.76 -9.79
N THR A 5 32.39 14.77 -10.01
CA THR A 5 32.27 15.75 -11.07
C THR A 5 33.38 15.52 -12.13
N ASP A 6 33.26 16.13 -13.31
CA ASP A 6 34.31 16.06 -14.35
C ASP A 6 35.70 16.52 -13.86
N ARG A 7 35.72 17.43 -12.87
CA ARG A 7 36.94 17.86 -12.19
C ARG A 7 37.60 16.77 -11.35
N ASP A 8 36.82 15.79 -10.88
CA ASP A 8 37.33 14.64 -10.12
C ASP A 8 38.07 13.62 -10.99
N LEU A 9 38.02 13.80 -12.33
CA LEU A 9 38.79 13.02 -13.28
C LEU A 9 40.23 13.52 -13.40
N LEU A 10 40.49 14.76 -13.01
CA LEU A 10 41.87 15.28 -12.87
C LEU A 10 42.47 14.61 -11.61
N GLN A 11 43.38 13.69 -11.85
CA GLN A 11 44.01 12.89 -10.80
C GLN A 11 45.03 13.74 -10.02
N ASN A 12 44.56 14.70 -9.25
CA ASN A 12 45.37 15.43 -8.31
C ASN A 12 45.51 14.62 -7.03
N PRO A 13 46.72 14.20 -6.63
CA PRO A 13 46.94 13.40 -5.43
C PRO A 13 46.60 14.14 -4.12
N ASP A 14 46.58 15.47 -4.12
CA ASP A 14 46.29 16.31 -2.96
C ASP A 14 44.78 16.52 -2.73
N TRP A 15 43.96 16.00 -3.61
CA TRP A 15 42.50 16.13 -3.46
C TRP A 15 41.90 15.10 -2.48
N GLU A 16 41.31 15.62 -1.45
CA GLU A 16 40.45 14.84 -0.57
C GLU A 16 39.20 14.44 -1.33
N ARG A 17 38.93 13.12 -1.39
CA ARG A 17 37.83 12.57 -2.22
C ARG A 17 36.64 12.13 -1.41
N PHE A 18 36.80 11.87 -0.11
CA PHE A 18 35.79 11.26 0.72
C PHE A 18 35.67 12.02 2.03
N ASP A 19 34.54 12.71 2.20
CA ASP A 19 34.21 13.46 3.41
C ASP A 19 33.48 12.59 4.43
N ALA A 20 32.97 11.43 4.00
CA ALA A 20 32.20 10.50 4.85
C ALA A 20 32.29 9.07 4.33
N ILE A 21 32.07 8.13 5.21
CA ILE A 21 31.88 6.71 4.86
C ILE A 21 30.60 6.59 4.02
N GLY A 22 30.68 5.92 2.88
CA GLY A 22 29.55 5.76 1.99
C GLY A 22 29.66 4.48 1.15
N PHE A 23 28.61 4.17 0.43
CA PHE A 23 28.54 3.03 -0.48
C PHE A 23 28.62 3.49 -1.93
N ASN A 24 28.90 2.54 -2.82
CA ASN A 24 28.91 2.79 -4.25
C ASN A 24 27.50 2.60 -4.84
N PHE A 25 26.69 3.65 -4.82
CA PHE A 25 25.31 3.65 -5.32
C PHE A 25 25.18 3.78 -6.85
N ARG A 26 26.15 3.29 -7.62
CA ARG A 26 26.06 3.31 -9.07
C ARG A 26 25.04 2.30 -9.58
N MET A 27 24.06 2.80 -10.32
CA MET A 27 23.05 1.97 -11.00
C MET A 27 23.66 1.38 -12.28
N ASN A 28 23.42 0.12 -12.57
CA ASN A 28 23.83 -0.48 -13.84
C ASN A 28 22.90 0.02 -14.98
N GLN A 29 23.37 -0.07 -16.22
CA GLN A 29 22.67 0.46 -17.39
C GLN A 29 21.30 -0.18 -17.62
N LEU A 30 21.15 -1.49 -17.39
CA LEU A 30 19.86 -2.18 -17.54
C LEU A 30 18.82 -1.67 -16.53
N ALA A 31 19.22 -1.55 -15.26
CA ALA A 31 18.34 -1.00 -14.23
C ALA A 31 17.99 0.48 -14.53
N ALA A 32 18.95 1.26 -15.01
CA ALA A 32 18.72 2.66 -15.39
C ALA A 32 17.74 2.79 -16.56
N ALA A 33 17.85 1.94 -17.58
CA ALA A 33 16.93 1.95 -18.73
C ALA A 33 15.50 1.61 -18.31
N VAL A 34 15.32 0.59 -17.47
CA VAL A 34 13.99 0.23 -16.92
C VAL A 34 13.44 1.35 -16.05
N ALA A 35 14.26 1.93 -15.16
CA ALA A 35 13.86 3.03 -14.28
C ALA A 35 13.42 4.26 -15.11
N LEU A 36 14.14 4.62 -16.14
CA LEU A 36 13.80 5.74 -17.04
C LEU A 36 12.43 5.51 -17.69
N ALA A 37 12.22 4.34 -18.30
CA ALA A 37 10.95 4.01 -18.96
C ALA A 37 9.75 3.98 -17.99
N GLN A 38 9.95 3.62 -16.72
CA GLN A 38 8.91 3.68 -15.70
C GLN A 38 8.64 5.11 -15.22
N THR A 39 9.71 5.90 -15.06
CA THR A 39 9.60 7.32 -14.64
C THR A 39 8.85 8.15 -15.68
N GLU A 40 9.10 7.94 -16.97
CA GLU A 40 8.38 8.63 -18.06
C GLU A 40 6.88 8.37 -18.04
N LYS A 41 6.42 7.25 -17.46
CA LYS A 41 5.01 6.85 -17.35
C LYS A 41 4.44 6.97 -15.93
N GLN A 42 5.22 7.51 -15.00
CA GLN A 42 4.86 7.54 -13.59
C GLN A 42 3.51 8.20 -13.35
N ASP A 43 3.27 9.38 -13.89
CA ASP A 43 2.04 10.14 -13.68
C ASP A 43 0.81 9.39 -14.19
N TYR A 44 0.94 8.71 -15.32
CA TYR A 44 -0.12 7.86 -15.86
C TYR A 44 -0.47 6.71 -14.90
N TYR A 45 0.52 5.98 -14.40
CA TYR A 45 0.29 4.85 -13.51
C TYR A 45 -0.23 5.29 -12.12
N VAL A 46 0.30 6.40 -11.59
CA VAL A 46 -0.21 6.98 -10.35
C VAL A 46 -1.67 7.38 -10.49
N ASN A 47 -2.04 8.03 -11.61
CA ASN A 47 -3.43 8.41 -11.86
C ASN A 47 -4.37 7.20 -11.92
N LEU A 48 -3.98 6.09 -12.56
CA LEU A 48 -4.79 4.85 -12.54
C LEU A 48 -5.05 4.35 -11.11
N ARG A 49 -4.05 4.42 -10.23
CA ARG A 49 -4.20 4.03 -8.82
C ARG A 49 -5.12 4.99 -8.06
N VAL A 50 -5.00 6.28 -8.30
CA VAL A 50 -5.88 7.30 -7.71
C VAL A 50 -7.34 7.02 -8.09
N LEU A 51 -7.60 6.79 -9.37
CA LEU A 51 -8.95 6.44 -9.86
C LEU A 51 -9.49 5.14 -9.22
N SER A 52 -8.61 4.16 -8.97
CA SER A 52 -9.02 2.94 -8.27
C SER A 52 -9.32 3.20 -6.80
N GLY A 53 -8.53 4.03 -6.12
CA GLY A 53 -8.77 4.43 -4.74
C GLY A 53 -10.07 5.21 -4.57
N GLU A 54 -10.34 6.17 -5.47
CA GLU A 54 -11.59 6.93 -5.51
C GLU A 54 -12.81 6.04 -5.74
N ASN A 55 -12.68 5.05 -6.62
CA ASN A 55 -13.71 4.05 -6.85
C ASN A 55 -14.05 3.24 -5.59
N TYR A 56 -13.03 2.85 -4.81
CA TYR A 56 -13.26 2.20 -3.52
C TYR A 56 -13.88 3.15 -2.50
N LEU A 57 -13.41 4.41 -2.38
CA LEU A 57 -14.02 5.40 -1.51
C LEU A 57 -15.52 5.54 -1.78
N GLN A 58 -15.88 5.65 -3.06
CA GLN A 58 -17.29 5.72 -3.46
C GLN A 58 -18.05 4.43 -3.12
N SER A 59 -17.44 3.26 -3.34
CA SER A 59 -18.09 1.97 -3.13
C SER A 59 -18.38 1.66 -1.66
N ILE A 60 -17.60 2.23 -0.72
CA ILE A 60 -17.79 2.06 0.72
C ILE A 60 -18.38 3.32 1.40
N SER A 61 -18.81 4.29 0.61
CA SER A 61 -19.49 5.47 1.15
C SER A 61 -20.67 5.06 2.02
N ASN A 62 -20.77 5.66 3.21
CA ASN A 62 -21.81 5.37 4.22
C ASN A 62 -21.83 3.89 4.71
N SER A 63 -20.77 3.13 4.50
CA SER A 63 -20.67 1.77 5.02
C SER A 63 -20.58 1.78 6.55
N LYS A 64 -21.32 0.88 7.19
CA LYS A 64 -21.19 0.58 8.63
C LYS A 64 -20.15 -0.50 8.90
N LEU A 65 -19.77 -1.25 7.88
CA LEU A 65 -18.78 -2.33 7.96
C LEU A 65 -17.37 -1.90 7.64
N LEU A 66 -17.20 -0.81 6.88
CA LEU A 66 -15.89 -0.39 6.37
C LEU A 66 -15.68 1.12 6.55
N GLU A 67 -14.53 1.49 7.09
CA GLU A 67 -14.05 2.88 7.21
C GLU A 67 -12.76 3.03 6.41
N ALA A 68 -12.77 3.91 5.43
CA ALA A 68 -11.59 4.19 4.59
C ALA A 68 -10.45 4.81 5.38
N GLN A 69 -9.22 4.64 4.87
CA GLN A 69 -8.06 5.40 5.34
C GLN A 69 -8.32 6.91 5.24
N SER A 70 -7.89 7.66 6.25
CA SER A 70 -8.03 9.12 6.28
C SER A 70 -7.11 9.80 5.27
N SER A 71 -7.58 10.91 4.70
CA SER A 71 -6.76 11.86 3.98
C SER A 71 -6.80 13.19 4.72
N TYR A 72 -5.63 13.81 4.90
CA TYR A 72 -5.54 15.14 5.54
C TYR A 72 -5.48 16.21 4.46
N ASP A 73 -5.98 17.41 4.80
CA ASP A 73 -5.92 18.57 3.91
C ASP A 73 -4.48 18.86 3.48
N GLY A 74 -4.31 19.12 2.19
CA GLY A 74 -3.01 19.35 1.57
C GLY A 74 -2.24 18.07 1.18
N ASN A 75 -2.71 16.88 1.55
CA ASN A 75 -2.10 15.62 1.16
C ASN A 75 -2.84 14.97 -0.02
N LYS A 76 -2.09 14.36 -0.92
CA LYS A 76 -2.62 13.55 -2.02
C LYS A 76 -2.28 12.09 -1.79
N ASN A 77 -3.30 11.25 -1.60
CA ASN A 77 -3.12 9.80 -1.59
C ASN A 77 -2.87 9.28 -3.00
N THR A 78 -1.82 8.51 -3.18
CA THR A 78 -1.51 7.83 -4.45
C THR A 78 -2.01 6.39 -4.50
N TYR A 79 -2.56 5.91 -3.41
CA TYR A 79 -3.19 4.59 -3.27
C TYR A 79 -2.35 3.44 -3.84
N TYR A 80 -1.11 3.27 -3.36
CA TYR A 80 -0.38 2.03 -3.63
C TYR A 80 -1.22 0.80 -3.25
N THR A 81 -1.95 0.94 -2.14
CA THR A 81 -2.98 0.03 -1.66
C THR A 81 -4.09 0.89 -1.08
N PHE A 82 -5.34 0.52 -1.30
CA PHE A 82 -6.47 1.11 -0.59
C PHE A 82 -6.70 0.31 0.69
N SER A 83 -6.70 0.99 1.82
CA SER A 83 -6.89 0.36 3.13
C SER A 83 -8.18 0.81 3.78
N ALA A 84 -8.89 -0.13 4.40
CA ALA A 84 -10.08 0.15 5.19
C ALA A 84 -10.06 -0.63 6.49
N LYS A 85 -10.59 -0.04 7.57
CA LYS A 85 -10.89 -0.75 8.80
C LYS A 85 -12.19 -1.52 8.62
N PHE A 86 -12.21 -2.75 9.07
CA PHE A 86 -13.37 -3.61 9.06
C PHE A 86 -14.00 -3.71 10.45
N PHE A 87 -15.30 -3.49 10.53
CA PHE A 87 -16.09 -3.53 11.77
C PHE A 87 -17.11 -4.65 11.81
N GLY A 88 -17.12 -5.55 10.83
CA GLY A 88 -18.11 -6.63 10.72
C GLY A 88 -18.11 -7.60 11.89
N GLU A 89 -16.97 -7.79 12.56
CA GLU A 89 -16.88 -8.69 13.72
C GLU A 89 -17.88 -8.30 14.84
N SER A 90 -18.11 -7.01 15.05
CA SER A 90 -19.11 -6.51 15.98
C SER A 90 -20.55 -6.83 15.59
N GLN A 91 -20.77 -7.20 14.35
CA GLN A 91 -22.05 -7.58 13.76
C GLN A 91 -22.13 -9.09 13.44
N GLY A 92 -21.20 -9.89 13.95
CA GLY A 92 -21.13 -11.33 13.72
C GLY A 92 -20.64 -11.74 12.33
N ILE A 93 -20.05 -10.81 11.58
CA ILE A 93 -19.48 -11.07 10.25
C ILE A 93 -17.97 -11.17 10.39
N SER A 94 -17.38 -12.32 10.10
CA SER A 94 -15.95 -12.48 10.15
C SER A 94 -15.26 -11.81 8.94
N TRP A 95 -14.00 -11.40 9.14
CA TRP A 95 -13.13 -10.89 8.08
C TRP A 95 -13.05 -11.84 6.87
N TYR A 96 -12.97 -13.16 7.15
CA TYR A 96 -12.87 -14.19 6.11
C TYR A 96 -14.17 -14.36 5.32
N GLU A 97 -15.33 -14.29 5.97
CA GLU A 97 -16.62 -14.36 5.29
C GLU A 97 -16.85 -13.16 4.38
N PHE A 98 -16.51 -11.95 4.85
CA PHE A 98 -16.58 -10.76 4.01
C PHE A 98 -15.69 -10.88 2.78
N ARG A 99 -14.41 -11.27 2.98
CA ARG A 99 -13.46 -11.51 1.90
C ARG A 99 -13.98 -12.55 0.89
N LYS A 100 -14.47 -13.68 1.40
CA LYS A 100 -15.01 -14.77 0.58
C LYS A 100 -16.14 -14.27 -0.30
N LYS A 101 -17.12 -13.55 0.26
CA LYS A 101 -18.24 -13.00 -0.49
C LYS A 101 -17.80 -11.96 -1.53
N TYR A 102 -16.88 -11.08 -1.18
CA TYR A 102 -16.35 -10.13 -2.12
C TYR A 102 -15.72 -10.79 -3.35
N MET A 103 -14.96 -11.86 -3.15
CA MET A 103 -14.37 -12.64 -4.24
C MET A 103 -15.41 -13.42 -5.05
N GLU A 104 -16.41 -14.00 -4.39
CA GLU A 104 -17.54 -14.68 -5.05
C GLU A 104 -18.32 -13.73 -5.98
N PHE A 105 -18.45 -12.46 -5.61
CA PHE A 105 -19.08 -11.45 -6.45
C PHE A 105 -18.13 -10.85 -7.50
N GLY A 106 -16.94 -11.39 -7.64
CA GLY A 106 -15.98 -11.05 -8.67
C GLY A 106 -14.98 -9.96 -8.29
N GLY A 107 -14.87 -9.63 -7.02
CA GLY A 107 -13.80 -8.76 -6.52
C GLY A 107 -12.43 -9.44 -6.54
N ASP A 108 -11.39 -8.63 -6.59
CA ASP A 108 -10.02 -9.09 -6.41
C ASP A 108 -9.78 -9.53 -4.96
N GLY A 109 -8.62 -10.11 -4.67
CA GLY A 109 -8.32 -10.53 -3.30
C GLY A 109 -8.23 -9.34 -2.33
N ILE A 110 -8.77 -9.52 -1.12
CA ILE A 110 -8.50 -8.63 0.01
C ILE A 110 -7.36 -9.23 0.82
N TYR A 111 -6.40 -8.40 1.19
CA TYR A 111 -5.24 -8.80 1.97
C TYR A 111 -5.33 -8.27 3.40
N SER A 112 -4.94 -9.10 4.35
CA SER A 112 -4.79 -8.67 5.75
C SER A 112 -3.52 -7.85 5.92
N ALA A 113 -3.43 -7.08 7.01
CA ALA A 113 -2.15 -6.57 7.46
C ALA A 113 -1.25 -7.74 7.89
N SER A 114 0.03 -7.63 7.57
CA SER A 114 1.03 -8.58 8.07
C SER A 114 1.08 -8.56 9.60
N LYS A 115 1.61 -9.61 10.21
CA LYS A 115 1.92 -9.59 11.64
C LYS A 115 2.84 -8.43 11.96
N LEU A 116 2.68 -7.86 13.15
CA LEU A 116 3.63 -6.88 13.64
C LEU A 116 5.00 -7.55 13.79
N LEU A 117 6.06 -6.82 13.46
CA LEU A 117 7.40 -7.37 13.33
C LEU A 117 7.84 -8.17 14.58
N TYR A 118 7.56 -7.63 15.77
CA TYR A 118 7.90 -8.31 17.03
C TYR A 118 7.02 -9.54 17.34
N GLN A 119 5.93 -9.76 16.60
CA GLN A 119 5.09 -10.95 16.69
C GLN A 119 5.60 -12.08 15.78
N GLU A 120 6.54 -11.80 14.87
CA GLU A 120 7.15 -12.81 14.04
C GLU A 120 8.05 -13.74 14.88
N PRO A 121 8.13 -15.06 14.54
CA PRO A 121 8.85 -16.04 15.34
C PRO A 121 10.29 -15.65 15.67
N ILE A 122 11.01 -15.07 14.71
CA ILE A 122 12.39 -14.64 14.88
C ILE A 122 12.55 -13.55 15.96
N PHE A 123 11.62 -12.60 16.04
CA PHE A 123 11.67 -11.48 17.00
C PHE A 123 11.02 -11.81 18.35
N ARG A 124 10.11 -12.79 18.37
CA ARG A 124 9.45 -13.23 19.59
C ARG A 124 10.44 -13.70 20.65
N ASN A 125 11.48 -14.42 20.22
CA ASN A 125 12.54 -14.93 21.10
C ASN A 125 13.41 -13.79 21.67
N LEU A 126 13.49 -12.66 20.99
CA LEU A 126 14.25 -11.48 21.43
C LEU A 126 13.49 -10.63 22.46
N LYS A 127 12.21 -10.90 22.71
CA LYS A 127 11.31 -10.17 23.63
C LYS A 127 11.31 -8.65 23.39
N VAL A 128 11.52 -8.20 22.16
CA VAL A 128 11.58 -6.79 21.77
C VAL A 128 10.20 -6.31 21.32
N GLY A 129 9.76 -5.16 21.81
CA GLY A 129 8.59 -4.43 21.30
C GLY A 129 7.22 -4.95 21.75
N ILE A 130 7.12 -6.04 22.50
CA ILE A 130 5.84 -6.62 22.94
C ILE A 130 5.05 -5.59 23.78
N GLY A 131 3.79 -5.35 23.41
CA GLY A 131 2.87 -4.46 24.11
C GLY A 131 3.19 -2.95 23.99
N LYS A 132 4.13 -2.57 23.12
CA LYS A 132 4.53 -1.16 22.94
C LYS A 132 3.80 -0.42 21.82
N THR A 133 2.95 -1.13 21.02
CA THR A 133 2.24 -0.55 19.89
C THR A 133 0.75 -0.90 19.89
N PRO A 134 -0.01 -0.47 20.92
CA PRO A 134 -1.39 -0.92 21.09
C PRO A 134 -2.32 -0.52 19.95
N ILE A 135 -2.07 0.62 19.30
CA ILE A 135 -2.84 1.06 18.13
C ILE A 135 -2.62 0.11 16.95
N ALA A 136 -1.35 -0.23 16.65
CA ALA A 136 -1.02 -1.14 15.58
C ALA A 136 -1.54 -2.56 15.84
N GLU A 137 -1.48 -3.03 17.07
CA GLU A 137 -2.03 -4.32 17.49
C GLU A 137 -3.55 -4.41 17.28
N LYS A 138 -4.26 -3.32 17.59
CA LYS A 138 -5.70 -3.21 17.37
C LYS A 138 -6.05 -3.15 15.87
N LEU A 139 -5.30 -2.35 15.10
CA LEU A 139 -5.56 -2.16 13.68
C LEU A 139 -5.25 -3.41 12.85
N GLN A 140 -4.19 -4.14 13.19
CA GLN A 140 -3.72 -5.29 12.42
C GLN A 140 -4.83 -6.30 12.13
N ARG A 141 -5.69 -6.60 13.10
CA ARG A 141 -6.74 -7.60 12.98
C ARG A 141 -7.89 -7.17 12.08
N ASN A 142 -8.13 -5.87 12.04
CA ASN A 142 -9.31 -5.28 11.39
C ASN A 142 -8.98 -4.62 10.06
N LEU A 143 -7.72 -4.63 9.63
CA LEU A 143 -7.34 -3.97 8.40
C LEU A 143 -7.62 -4.86 7.18
N MET A 144 -8.28 -4.29 6.19
CA MET A 144 -8.48 -4.84 4.86
C MET A 144 -7.73 -4.00 3.84
N ASN A 145 -6.87 -4.63 3.05
CA ASN A 145 -6.11 -3.98 2.00
C ASN A 145 -6.60 -4.45 0.63
N PHE A 146 -6.99 -3.52 -0.20
CA PHE A 146 -7.51 -3.76 -1.54
C PHE A 146 -6.46 -3.37 -2.59
N THR A 147 -6.35 -4.15 -3.65
CA THR A 147 -5.47 -3.83 -4.76
C THR A 147 -5.99 -2.64 -5.57
N THR A 148 -5.08 -1.82 -6.07
CA THR A 148 -5.39 -0.62 -6.86
C THR A 148 -4.74 -0.66 -8.24
N ASN A 149 -4.47 -1.85 -8.75
CA ASN A 149 -3.76 -2.08 -10.00
C ASN A 149 -4.70 -2.29 -11.20
N GLN A 150 -5.96 -1.89 -11.09
CA GLN A 150 -6.93 -1.96 -12.18
C GLN A 150 -6.50 -1.06 -13.35
N LYS A 151 -6.32 -1.67 -14.52
CA LYS A 151 -5.72 -1.03 -15.70
C LYS A 151 -6.70 -0.13 -16.46
N ASN A 152 -8.00 -0.36 -16.31
CA ASN A 152 -9.03 0.31 -17.08
C ASN A 152 -10.32 0.50 -16.27
N ARG A 153 -11.28 1.22 -16.86
CA ARG A 153 -12.57 1.51 -16.25
C ARG A 153 -13.37 0.23 -15.95
N THR A 154 -13.39 -0.73 -16.86
CA THR A 154 -14.16 -1.98 -16.69
C THR A 154 -13.69 -2.78 -15.48
N GLU A 155 -12.37 -2.88 -15.29
CA GLU A 155 -11.80 -3.55 -14.12
C GLU A 155 -12.18 -2.82 -12.81
N ARG A 156 -12.17 -1.48 -12.80
CA ARG A 156 -12.61 -0.70 -11.63
C ARG A 156 -14.10 -0.86 -11.34
N GLU A 157 -14.95 -0.82 -12.36
CA GLU A 157 -16.41 -1.03 -12.22
C GLU A 157 -16.73 -2.43 -11.70
N LYS A 158 -15.95 -3.43 -12.07
CA LYS A 158 -16.06 -4.79 -11.53
C LYS A 158 -15.83 -4.79 -10.01
N GLN A 159 -14.78 -4.09 -9.53
CA GLN A 159 -14.49 -3.98 -8.10
C GLN A 159 -15.61 -3.24 -7.36
N PHE A 160 -16.10 -2.14 -7.93
CA PHE A 160 -17.23 -1.38 -7.39
C PHE A 160 -18.47 -2.26 -7.24
N SER A 161 -18.86 -2.96 -8.31
CA SER A 161 -20.02 -3.84 -8.31
C SER A 161 -19.89 -4.98 -7.29
N ALA A 162 -18.70 -5.59 -7.20
CA ALA A 162 -18.43 -6.64 -6.23
C ALA A 162 -18.59 -6.11 -4.79
N MET A 163 -18.09 -4.92 -4.49
CA MET A 163 -18.21 -4.29 -3.17
C MET A 163 -19.69 -3.98 -2.84
N GLN A 164 -20.42 -3.39 -3.76
CA GLN A 164 -21.84 -3.09 -3.56
C GLN A 164 -22.67 -4.36 -3.30
N LYS A 165 -22.42 -5.44 -4.06
CA LYS A 165 -23.08 -6.73 -3.86
C LYS A 165 -22.72 -7.34 -2.51
N THR A 166 -21.48 -7.24 -2.08
CA THR A 166 -21.01 -7.75 -0.78
C THR A 166 -21.66 -7.00 0.36
N ARG A 167 -21.66 -5.66 0.31
CA ARG A 167 -22.32 -4.82 1.31
C ARG A 167 -23.81 -5.17 1.42
N LYS A 168 -24.50 -5.24 0.28
CA LYS A 168 -25.91 -5.61 0.21
C LYS A 168 -26.17 -7.00 0.80
N TYR A 169 -25.31 -7.98 0.54
CA TYR A 169 -25.43 -9.33 1.08
C TYR A 169 -25.39 -9.35 2.61
N PHE A 170 -24.57 -8.50 3.22
CA PHE A 170 -24.47 -8.37 4.68
C PHE A 170 -25.39 -7.28 5.26
N GLY A 171 -26.31 -6.72 4.50
CA GLY A 171 -27.27 -5.71 4.98
C GLY A 171 -26.66 -4.31 5.21
N ASP A 172 -25.48 -4.04 4.70
CA ASP A 172 -24.79 -2.75 4.78
C ASP A 172 -25.17 -1.87 3.57
N GLN A 173 -26.24 -1.08 3.72
CA GLN A 173 -26.79 -0.20 2.68
C GLN A 173 -26.64 1.26 3.06
#